data_08fa97716e82bffacb7713d7db87293b
#
_entry.id   08fa97716e82bffacb7713d7db87293b
#
_cell.length_a   1.000
_cell.length_b   1.000
_cell.length_c   1.000
_cell.angle_alpha   90.00
_cell.angle_beta   90.00
_cell.angle_gamma   90.00
#
_symmetry.space_group_name_H-M   'P 1'
#
loop_
_entity.id
_entity.type
_entity.pdbx_description
1 polymer ?
#
loop_
_entity_poly.entity_id
_entity_poly.type
_entity_poly.pdbx_seq_one_letter_code
_entity_poly.pdbx_strand_id
1 'polypeptide(L)'
;MPESRSGRRRLHSRRAVLAAAAVGLGTALTASLSACSSSGDVSSEGITLTFSWWGNDDRAERTKKAVALFEQEHPGVTVRTSNADFGSYMQKLATQAAGGGIPDVAQLDYRQISQYSGGGALLPLDEAVEHGTIRTSEMDEEFLRTGTYEGEQYAVPMGRGITGYAYDSKVYAQAGVPTPQPDWTWEEWADANRKIAALGLKAPGGRTVVGANDNGVNEDIFEDWLRGRGGKLYASRTKLGFTEDDLTEFWTFCDTLREEGAVAEAPDTAQANSTETSPMGRGLAAADFTWDAPFPGYPALLGDQVHFAPVPTTDGRQGAYFKPSMLLGVGAHTDHPEEATALVDFLLNDERAGDILGFTRSTPPNRRIAARVAKTLQGAEREIYQYAQKMEKYGLDAPPAAPPRGDVALQTAFKRAYHRVMYDLTSPREAAREFIDEANRELRS
;
A
#
# COMPACT_ATOMS: atom_id res chain seq x y z
N MET A 1 24.16 -52.24 -31.06
CA MET A 1 25.32 -52.26 -31.95
C MET A 1 25.05 -51.40 -33.16
N PRO A 2 25.94 -50.59 -33.67
CA PRO A 2 27.16 -49.98 -33.08
C PRO A 2 27.10 -48.46 -32.98
N GLU A 3 27.79 -47.83 -32.06
CA GLU A 3 29.12 -47.13 -32.14
C GLU A 3 29.12 -45.86 -33.00
N SER A 4 29.72 -44.80 -32.67
CA SER A 4 30.69 -44.22 -31.73
C SER A 4 31.24 -42.92 -32.31
N ARG A 5 31.87 -42.15 -31.45
CA ARG A 5 32.95 -41.15 -31.60
C ARG A 5 32.52 -39.69 -31.37
N SER A 6 32.81 -39.11 -30.22
CA SER A 6 34.12 -38.61 -29.69
C SER A 6 34.75 -37.52 -30.59
N GLY A 7 34.87 -36.37 -30.02
CA GLY A 7 35.66 -35.24 -30.59
C GLY A 7 35.94 -34.15 -29.54
N ARG A 8 36.87 -34.46 -28.63
CA ARG A 8 37.59 -33.45 -27.83
C ARG A 8 38.47 -32.63 -28.73
N ARG A 9 38.48 -31.32 -28.64
CA ARG A 9 39.67 -30.53 -28.95
C ARG A 9 39.89 -29.40 -27.92
N ARG A 10 41.17 -29.38 -27.54
CA ARG A 10 41.84 -28.67 -26.45
C ARG A 10 42.09 -27.19 -26.76
N LEU A 11 42.15 -26.44 -25.64
CA LEU A 11 43.01 -25.30 -25.29
C LEU A 11 44.07 -24.83 -26.34
N HIS A 12 44.15 -23.51 -26.51
CA HIS A 12 45.45 -22.84 -26.53
C HIS A 12 45.34 -21.44 -25.92
N SER A 13 46.10 -21.28 -24.83
CA SER A 13 46.54 -20.03 -24.22
C SER A 13 47.59 -19.34 -25.11
N ARG A 14 47.59 -18.01 -25.22
CA ARG A 14 48.83 -17.26 -25.45
C ARG A 14 48.80 -15.93 -24.70
N ARG A 15 49.69 -15.82 -23.72
CA ARG A 15 50.25 -14.61 -23.15
C ARG A 15 51.36 -14.12 -24.05
N ALA A 16 51.56 -12.79 -24.15
CA ALA A 16 52.82 -12.05 -24.32
C ALA A 16 52.45 -10.56 -24.35
N VAL A 17 52.82 -9.67 -23.48
CA VAL A 17 54.07 -9.17 -22.87
C VAL A 17 54.86 -8.27 -23.80
N LEU A 18 55.25 -7.11 -23.20
CA LEU A 18 56.31 -6.11 -23.53
C LEU A 18 55.86 -4.92 -24.37
N ALA A 19 56.03 -3.70 -23.97
CA ALA A 19 56.92 -2.87 -23.14
C ALA A 19 57.59 -1.80 -24.03
N ALA A 20 57.51 -0.55 -23.54
CA ALA A 20 58.52 0.52 -23.47
C ALA A 20 58.96 1.30 -24.72
N ALA A 21 58.91 2.57 -24.63
CA ALA A 21 59.98 3.62 -24.62
C ALA A 21 59.35 4.95 -25.06
N ALA A 22 59.32 6.01 -24.38
CA ALA A 22 60.23 6.97 -23.75
C ALA A 22 60.92 7.94 -24.74
N VAL A 23 60.90 9.26 -24.33
CA VAL A 23 61.80 10.38 -24.73
C VAL A 23 61.35 11.15 -25.99
N GLY A 24 61.18 12.44 -26.01
CA GLY A 24 61.67 13.56 -25.24
C GLY A 24 61.40 14.91 -25.88
N LEU A 25 61.79 15.96 -25.15
CA LEU A 25 62.00 17.39 -25.49
C LEU A 25 60.78 18.17 -25.99
N GLY A 26 60.22 19.17 -25.36
CA GLY A 26 60.85 20.31 -24.70
C GLY A 26 60.90 21.50 -25.64
N THR A 27 59.97 22.47 -25.48
CA THR A 27 60.24 23.90 -25.71
C THR A 27 59.19 24.73 -24.95
N ALA A 28 59.70 25.56 -24.06
CA ALA A 28 59.04 26.64 -23.39
C ALA A 28 58.72 27.79 -24.36
N LEU A 29 57.51 28.37 -24.22
CA LEU A 29 57.29 29.76 -24.65
C LEU A 29 56.39 30.46 -23.62
N THR A 30 56.87 31.58 -23.20
CA THR A 30 56.49 32.50 -22.18
C THR A 30 55.16 33.22 -22.42
N ALA A 31 54.41 33.32 -21.35
CA ALA A 31 53.66 34.49 -20.86
C ALA A 31 52.86 35.39 -21.83
N SER A 32 51.56 35.39 -21.63
CA SER A 32 50.77 36.63 -21.71
C SER A 32 49.70 36.58 -20.62
N LEU A 33 49.90 37.30 -19.53
CA LEU A 33 48.84 37.65 -18.56
C LEU A 33 47.87 38.59 -19.27
N SER A 34 46.72 38.08 -19.65
CA SER A 34 45.54 38.88 -19.91
C SER A 34 44.55 38.56 -18.80
N ALA A 35 44.47 39.44 -17.82
CA ALA A 35 43.41 39.47 -16.84
C ALA A 35 42.10 39.82 -17.55
N CYS A 36 41.34 38.79 -17.93
CA CYS A 36 39.92 38.94 -18.13
C CYS A 36 39.26 38.50 -16.87
N SER A 37 38.70 39.43 -16.12
CA SER A 37 37.70 39.19 -15.10
C SER A 37 36.50 38.60 -15.79
N SER A 38 36.45 37.28 -15.93
CA SER A 38 35.23 36.54 -16.14
C SER A 38 34.54 36.48 -14.78
N SER A 39 33.52 37.30 -14.64
CA SER A 39 32.43 36.99 -13.71
C SER A 39 32.08 35.51 -13.95
N GLY A 40 32.50 34.67 -13.04
CA GLY A 40 32.12 33.27 -13.08
C GLY A 40 30.60 33.21 -12.95
N ASP A 41 29.95 32.94 -14.05
CA ASP A 41 28.65 32.25 -13.98
C ASP A 41 28.95 30.93 -13.22
N VAL A 42 28.63 30.96 -11.96
CA VAL A 42 28.37 29.74 -11.21
C VAL A 42 27.16 29.15 -11.92
N SER A 43 27.42 28.24 -12.86
CA SER A 43 26.39 27.33 -13.35
C SER A 43 25.90 26.59 -12.10
N SER A 44 24.79 27.04 -11.54
CA SER A 44 24.08 26.27 -10.55
C SER A 44 23.72 24.96 -11.25
N GLU A 45 24.48 23.89 -10.99
CA GLU A 45 24.03 22.56 -11.37
C GLU A 45 22.66 22.41 -10.75
N GLY A 46 21.63 22.26 -11.60
CA GLY A 46 20.25 22.14 -11.15
C GLY A 46 20.10 20.91 -10.27
N ILE A 47 19.36 21.05 -9.16
CA ILE A 47 19.05 19.96 -8.24
C ILE A 47 18.15 18.96 -8.94
N THR A 48 18.46 17.66 -8.84
CA THR A 48 17.63 16.59 -9.35
C THR A 48 17.19 15.69 -8.21
N LEU A 49 15.90 15.70 -7.89
CA LEU A 49 15.28 14.76 -6.97
C LEU A 49 14.70 13.54 -7.71
N THR A 50 14.65 12.42 -7.05
CA THR A 50 13.90 11.23 -7.47
C THR A 50 12.66 11.05 -6.59
N PHE A 51 11.49 10.85 -7.21
CA PHE A 51 10.26 10.55 -6.49
C PHE A 51 9.60 9.30 -7.05
N SER A 52 9.23 8.35 -6.19
CA SER A 52 8.59 7.11 -6.60
C SER A 52 7.36 6.75 -5.77
N TRP A 53 6.37 6.13 -6.45
CA TRP A 53 5.12 5.70 -5.81
C TRP A 53 4.49 4.51 -6.53
N TRP A 54 3.49 3.88 -5.89
CA TRP A 54 2.60 2.91 -6.55
C TRP A 54 1.23 3.50 -6.83
N GLY A 55 0.57 2.97 -7.85
CA GLY A 55 -0.82 3.31 -8.15
C GLY A 55 -1.17 3.09 -9.62
N ASN A 56 -2.44 3.31 -9.92
CA ASN A 56 -2.98 3.27 -11.27
C ASN A 56 -2.57 4.50 -12.12
N ASP A 57 -2.98 4.50 -13.38
CA ASP A 57 -2.63 5.56 -14.33
C ASP A 57 -3.19 6.94 -13.95
N ASP A 58 -4.42 7.02 -13.40
CA ASP A 58 -4.99 8.28 -12.94
C ASP A 58 -4.15 8.90 -11.82
N ARG A 59 -3.79 8.09 -10.80
CA ARG A 59 -2.87 8.53 -9.74
C ARG A 59 -1.54 9.00 -10.31
N ALA A 60 -0.99 8.27 -11.27
CA ALA A 60 0.29 8.62 -11.89
C ALA A 60 0.22 9.95 -12.64
N GLU A 61 -0.83 10.16 -13.42
CA GLU A 61 -1.05 11.41 -14.18
C GLU A 61 -1.20 12.60 -13.25
N ARG A 62 -2.07 12.51 -12.23
CA ARG A 62 -2.29 13.57 -11.24
C ARG A 62 -1.02 13.87 -10.44
N THR A 63 -0.27 12.84 -10.03
CA THR A 63 0.99 13.05 -9.29
C THR A 63 2.02 13.78 -10.14
N LYS A 64 2.18 13.41 -11.42
CA LYS A 64 3.08 14.12 -12.35
C LYS A 64 2.66 15.58 -12.56
N LYS A 65 1.36 15.88 -12.63
CA LYS A 65 0.86 17.26 -12.72
C LYS A 65 1.19 18.07 -11.46
N ALA A 66 1.03 17.48 -10.27
CA ALA A 66 1.40 18.14 -9.02
C ALA A 66 2.91 18.37 -8.91
N VAL A 67 3.72 17.42 -9.32
CA VAL A 67 5.19 17.55 -9.39
C VAL A 67 5.59 18.67 -10.36
N ALA A 68 5.00 18.72 -11.54
CA ALA A 68 5.30 19.80 -12.51
C ALA A 68 4.96 21.20 -11.97
N LEU A 69 3.94 21.30 -11.12
CA LEU A 69 3.62 22.56 -10.43
C LEU A 69 4.68 22.91 -9.38
N PHE A 70 5.19 21.92 -8.64
CA PHE A 70 6.29 22.12 -7.71
C PHE A 70 7.55 22.61 -8.43
N GLU A 71 7.94 22.02 -9.56
CA GLU A 71 9.11 22.43 -10.36
C GLU A 71 8.98 23.88 -10.87
N GLN A 72 7.77 24.32 -11.21
CA GLN A 72 7.53 25.71 -11.62
C GLN A 72 7.77 26.72 -10.48
N GLU A 73 7.55 26.33 -9.24
CA GLU A 73 7.72 27.18 -8.06
C GLU A 73 9.11 27.09 -7.45
N HIS A 74 9.86 26.07 -7.83
CA HIS A 74 11.25 25.83 -7.38
C HIS A 74 12.22 25.83 -8.58
N PRO A 75 12.51 27.01 -9.18
CA PRO A 75 13.43 27.12 -10.31
C PRO A 75 14.80 26.50 -9.97
N GLY A 76 15.28 25.60 -10.81
CA GLY A 76 16.52 24.86 -10.58
C GLY A 76 16.34 23.49 -9.95
N VAL A 77 15.13 23.12 -9.51
CA VAL A 77 14.81 21.77 -9.06
C VAL A 77 14.08 21.00 -10.16
N THR A 78 14.54 19.79 -10.45
CA THR A 78 13.89 18.83 -11.36
C THR A 78 13.56 17.57 -10.58
N VAL A 79 12.37 16.98 -10.79
CA VAL A 79 11.94 15.75 -10.10
C VAL A 79 11.76 14.63 -11.09
N ARG A 80 12.66 13.65 -11.07
CA ARG A 80 12.52 12.40 -11.84
C ARG A 80 11.54 11.47 -11.16
N THR A 81 10.42 11.24 -11.82
CA THR A 81 9.33 10.43 -11.29
C THR A 81 9.37 8.99 -11.80
N SER A 82 9.02 8.03 -10.94
CA SER A 82 8.72 6.65 -11.35
C SER A 82 7.54 6.06 -10.60
N ASN A 83 6.68 5.32 -11.31
CA ASN A 83 5.55 4.63 -10.71
C ASN A 83 5.45 3.19 -11.22
N ALA A 84 4.80 2.34 -10.45
CA ALA A 84 4.49 0.95 -10.80
C ALA A 84 3.19 0.51 -10.11
N ASP A 85 2.70 -0.69 -10.43
CA ASP A 85 1.70 -1.37 -9.61
C ASP A 85 2.25 -1.66 -8.20
N PHE A 86 1.35 -1.98 -7.26
CA PHE A 86 1.72 -2.16 -5.85
C PHE A 86 2.81 -3.22 -5.67
N GLY A 87 2.61 -4.42 -6.23
CA GLY A 87 3.53 -5.55 -6.04
C GLY A 87 4.93 -5.27 -6.60
N SER A 88 5.00 -4.77 -7.84
CA SER A 88 6.26 -4.42 -8.52
C SER A 88 6.98 -3.28 -7.80
N TYR A 89 6.22 -2.28 -7.31
CA TYR A 89 6.79 -1.17 -6.55
C TYR A 89 7.42 -1.64 -5.24
N MET A 90 6.71 -2.45 -4.45
CA MET A 90 7.20 -2.97 -3.16
C MET A 90 8.47 -3.79 -3.34
N GLN A 91 8.53 -4.64 -4.35
CA GLN A 91 9.71 -5.44 -4.66
C GLN A 91 10.90 -4.56 -5.06
N LYS A 92 10.67 -3.54 -5.89
CA LYS A 92 11.69 -2.58 -6.31
C LYS A 92 12.22 -1.79 -5.12
N LEU A 93 11.34 -1.24 -4.28
CA LEU A 93 11.71 -0.43 -3.12
C LEU A 93 12.52 -1.26 -2.11
N ALA A 94 12.10 -2.50 -1.83
CA ALA A 94 12.84 -3.42 -0.96
C ALA A 94 14.25 -3.71 -1.51
N THR A 95 14.38 -3.90 -2.82
CA THR A 95 15.68 -4.12 -3.48
C THR A 95 16.58 -2.88 -3.37
N GLN A 96 16.02 -1.70 -3.56
CA GLN A 96 16.73 -0.43 -3.44
C GLN A 96 17.19 -0.19 -2.00
N ALA A 97 16.32 -0.40 -1.02
CA ALA A 97 16.65 -0.27 0.41
C ALA A 97 17.77 -1.23 0.83
N ALA A 98 17.73 -2.49 0.37
CA ALA A 98 18.80 -3.47 0.61
C ALA A 98 20.12 -3.09 -0.08
N GLY A 99 20.07 -2.35 -1.18
CA GLY A 99 21.23 -1.82 -1.89
C GLY A 99 21.79 -0.51 -1.32
N GLY A 100 21.21 0.01 -0.23
CA GLY A 100 21.68 1.21 0.47
C GLY A 100 21.11 2.53 -0.07
N GLY A 101 20.05 2.53 -0.89
CA GLY A 101 19.44 3.77 -1.34
C GLY A 101 18.00 3.59 -1.85
N ILE A 102 17.07 4.26 -1.20
CA ILE A 102 15.72 4.49 -1.74
C ILE A 102 15.70 5.86 -2.46
N PRO A 103 14.66 6.17 -3.27
CA PRO A 103 14.49 7.51 -3.86
C PRO A 103 14.52 8.63 -2.83
N ASP A 104 14.89 9.86 -3.26
CA ASP A 104 14.91 11.04 -2.38
C ASP A 104 13.55 11.25 -1.71
N VAL A 105 12.45 11.05 -2.44
CA VAL A 105 11.11 10.95 -1.86
C VAL A 105 10.48 9.62 -2.29
N ALA A 106 9.95 8.88 -1.34
CA ALA A 106 9.29 7.60 -1.59
C ALA A 106 7.91 7.54 -0.93
N GLN A 107 6.94 7.01 -1.67
CA GLN A 107 5.66 6.63 -1.09
C GLN A 107 5.84 5.29 -0.37
N LEU A 108 5.42 5.22 0.89
CA LEU A 108 5.62 4.09 1.78
C LEU A 108 4.29 3.46 2.18
N ASP A 109 4.27 2.16 2.32
CA ASP A 109 3.19 1.46 3.00
C ASP A 109 3.41 1.55 4.52
N TYR A 110 2.32 1.75 5.26
CA TYR A 110 2.32 1.81 6.71
C TYR A 110 3.05 0.62 7.37
N ARG A 111 2.92 -0.56 6.81
CA ARG A 111 3.54 -1.78 7.32
C ARG A 111 5.06 -1.83 7.18
N GLN A 112 5.63 -0.96 6.34
CA GLN A 112 7.07 -0.94 6.05
C GLN A 112 7.84 0.09 6.88
N ILE A 113 7.15 0.98 7.61
CA ILE A 113 7.81 2.04 8.39
C ILE A 113 8.87 1.47 9.33
N SER A 114 8.51 0.48 10.16
CA SER A 114 9.45 -0.14 11.10
C SER A 114 10.65 -0.80 10.39
N GLN A 115 10.44 -1.36 9.21
CA GLN A 115 11.51 -2.01 8.44
C GLN A 115 12.49 -1.00 7.87
N TYR A 116 12.00 0.04 7.19
CA TYR A 116 12.87 1.00 6.51
C TYR A 116 13.52 1.99 7.48
N SER A 117 12.80 2.48 8.50
CA SER A 117 13.36 3.33 9.54
C SER A 117 14.42 2.59 10.35
N GLY A 118 14.09 1.43 10.88
CA GLY A 118 15.05 0.61 11.65
C GLY A 118 16.19 0.02 10.81
N GLY A 119 16.07 0.01 9.47
CA GLY A 119 17.13 -0.33 8.52
C GLY A 119 18.00 0.85 8.12
N GLY A 120 17.71 2.08 8.60
CA GLY A 120 18.45 3.29 8.25
C GLY A 120 18.24 3.75 6.80
N ALA A 121 17.16 3.35 6.14
CA ALA A 121 16.86 3.76 4.78
C ALA A 121 16.14 5.11 4.69
N LEU A 122 15.53 5.57 5.80
CA LEU A 122 14.77 6.82 5.88
C LEU A 122 15.49 7.87 6.70
N LEU A 123 15.35 9.12 6.29
CA LEU A 123 15.81 10.29 7.03
C LEU A 123 14.81 10.60 8.15
N PRO A 124 15.25 10.89 9.39
CA PRO A 124 14.38 11.47 10.42
C PRO A 124 13.85 12.83 9.98
N LEU A 125 12.56 13.08 10.20
CA LEU A 125 11.87 14.29 9.76
C LEU A 125 11.52 15.23 10.91
N ASP A 126 11.97 14.95 12.15
CA ASP A 126 11.65 15.74 13.34
C ASP A 126 12.04 17.19 13.16
N GLU A 127 13.28 17.48 12.72
CA GLU A 127 13.73 18.86 12.46
C GLU A 127 12.88 19.56 11.40
N ALA A 128 12.51 18.85 10.31
CA ALA A 128 11.68 19.42 9.26
C ALA A 128 10.26 19.74 9.74
N VAL A 129 9.73 18.96 10.67
CA VAL A 129 8.42 19.19 11.31
C VAL A 129 8.53 20.32 12.35
N GLU A 130 9.53 20.31 13.22
CA GLU A 130 9.74 21.32 14.24
C GLU A 130 9.98 22.73 13.66
N HIS A 131 10.77 22.81 12.60
CA HIS A 131 11.07 24.08 11.92
C HIS A 131 9.94 24.52 10.96
N GLY A 132 8.91 23.68 10.75
CA GLY A 132 7.77 23.96 9.89
C GLY A 132 8.08 23.87 8.39
N THR A 133 9.19 23.27 7.99
CA THR A 133 9.46 22.88 6.59
C THR A 133 8.40 21.91 6.10
N ILE A 134 8.01 20.94 6.96
CA ILE A 134 6.84 20.10 6.77
C ILE A 134 5.76 20.55 7.76
N ARG A 135 4.70 21.15 7.26
CA ARG A 135 3.59 21.69 8.08
C ARG A 135 2.61 20.59 8.45
N THR A 136 2.44 20.32 9.74
CA THR A 136 1.57 19.25 10.24
C THR A 136 0.41 19.74 11.10
N SER A 137 0.28 21.05 11.36
CA SER A 137 -0.74 21.63 12.24
C SER A 137 -2.19 21.36 11.84
N GLU A 138 -2.43 21.05 10.57
CA GLU A 138 -3.76 20.68 10.03
C GLU A 138 -3.99 19.17 10.02
N MET A 139 -3.07 18.38 10.55
CA MET A 139 -3.18 16.93 10.68
C MET A 139 -3.53 16.55 12.12
N ASP A 140 -4.18 15.41 12.26
CA ASP A 140 -4.40 14.80 13.57
C ASP A 140 -3.08 14.25 14.11
N GLU A 141 -2.76 14.58 15.37
CA GLU A 141 -1.48 14.20 15.98
C GLU A 141 -1.34 12.68 16.16
N GLU A 142 -2.43 11.97 16.53
CA GLU A 142 -2.40 10.52 16.64
C GLU A 142 -2.18 9.87 15.28
N PHE A 143 -2.77 10.47 14.23
CA PHE A 143 -2.58 9.99 12.89
C PHE A 143 -1.17 10.29 12.36
N LEU A 144 -0.58 11.45 12.67
CA LEU A 144 0.80 11.78 12.34
C LEU A 144 1.79 10.78 12.97
N ARG A 145 1.54 10.36 14.22
CA ARG A 145 2.36 9.36 14.93
C ARG A 145 2.44 7.99 14.24
N THR A 146 1.55 7.68 13.30
CA THR A 146 1.65 6.44 12.51
C THR A 146 2.90 6.37 11.63
N GLY A 147 3.54 7.48 11.34
CA GLY A 147 4.83 7.55 10.64
C GLY A 147 6.06 7.53 11.55
N THR A 148 5.91 7.25 12.85
CA THR A 148 7.02 7.22 13.82
C THR A 148 7.59 5.81 14.00
N TYR A 149 8.89 5.78 14.25
CA TYR A 149 9.61 4.59 14.69
C TYR A 149 10.56 4.96 15.84
N GLU A 150 10.46 4.24 16.97
CA GLU A 150 11.27 4.49 18.20
C GLU A 150 11.20 5.91 18.76
N GLY A 151 10.12 6.62 18.47
CA GLY A 151 9.85 7.97 18.97
C GLY A 151 10.26 9.09 18.01
N GLU A 152 10.91 8.77 16.89
CA GLU A 152 11.28 9.70 15.84
C GLU A 152 10.33 9.61 14.65
N GLN A 153 10.04 10.73 13.98
CA GLN A 153 9.20 10.81 12.78
C GLN A 153 10.02 10.48 11.53
N TYR A 154 9.64 9.46 10.77
CA TYR A 154 10.35 9.06 9.53
C TYR A 154 9.51 9.23 8.28
N ALA A 155 8.20 9.33 8.41
CA ALA A 155 7.31 9.53 7.27
C ALA A 155 6.05 10.30 7.68
N VAL A 156 5.45 11.02 6.75
CA VAL A 156 4.22 11.78 6.99
C VAL A 156 3.07 11.14 6.22
N PRO A 157 1.90 10.89 6.85
CA PRO A 157 0.73 10.36 6.15
C PRO A 157 0.33 11.22 4.97
N MET A 158 0.07 10.59 3.82
CA MET A 158 -0.39 11.26 2.61
C MET A 158 -1.87 11.01 2.31
N GLY A 159 -2.45 9.98 2.90
CA GLY A 159 -3.86 9.65 2.77
C GLY A 159 -4.36 8.94 4.02
N ARG A 160 -5.62 9.19 4.37
CA ARG A 160 -6.32 8.62 5.51
C ARG A 160 -7.35 7.63 4.98
N GLY A 161 -7.02 6.34 4.99
CA GLY A 161 -7.85 5.26 4.48
C GLY A 161 -8.59 4.52 5.58
N ILE A 162 -9.66 3.85 5.18
CA ILE A 162 -10.48 2.99 6.04
C ILE A 162 -10.98 1.79 5.23
N THR A 163 -11.06 0.63 5.87
CA THR A 163 -11.70 -0.56 5.29
C THR A 163 -13.21 -0.37 5.20
N GLY A 164 -13.80 -1.04 4.22
CA GLY A 164 -15.24 -1.08 4.04
C GLY A 164 -15.65 -2.25 3.15
N TYR A 165 -16.88 -2.25 2.74
CA TYR A 165 -17.52 -3.31 2.00
C TYR A 165 -18.13 -2.78 0.71
N ALA A 166 -17.56 -3.13 -0.43
CA ALA A 166 -18.14 -2.88 -1.74
C ALA A 166 -19.24 -3.92 -2.00
N TYR A 167 -20.44 -3.50 -2.40
CA TYR A 167 -21.56 -4.42 -2.67
C TYR A 167 -22.43 -3.94 -3.84
N ASP A 168 -22.98 -4.88 -4.61
CA ASP A 168 -23.95 -4.60 -5.65
C ASP A 168 -25.36 -4.49 -5.05
N SER A 169 -25.87 -3.28 -4.96
CA SER A 169 -27.19 -3.00 -4.35
C SER A 169 -28.36 -3.64 -5.07
N LYS A 170 -28.24 -3.89 -6.39
CA LYS A 170 -29.29 -4.59 -7.17
C LYS A 170 -29.34 -6.06 -6.82
N VAL A 171 -28.18 -6.71 -6.66
CA VAL A 171 -28.12 -8.12 -6.26
C VAL A 171 -28.61 -8.27 -4.82
N TYR A 172 -28.23 -7.36 -3.92
CA TYR A 172 -28.73 -7.33 -2.53
C TYR A 172 -30.26 -7.20 -2.48
N ALA A 173 -30.83 -6.27 -3.26
CA ALA A 173 -32.28 -6.09 -3.34
C ALA A 173 -32.99 -7.35 -3.88
N GLN A 174 -32.43 -8.03 -4.90
CA GLN A 174 -32.98 -9.28 -5.43
C GLN A 174 -32.97 -10.40 -4.40
N ALA A 175 -31.96 -10.46 -3.55
CA ALA A 175 -31.85 -11.43 -2.47
C ALA A 175 -32.70 -11.07 -1.24
N GLY A 176 -33.37 -9.92 -1.23
CA GLY A 176 -34.08 -9.40 -0.06
C GLY A 176 -33.15 -9.09 1.12
N VAL A 177 -31.90 -8.77 0.82
CA VAL A 177 -30.90 -8.37 1.83
C VAL A 177 -30.93 -6.86 2.01
N PRO A 178 -31.07 -6.36 3.25
CA PRO A 178 -31.01 -4.93 3.54
C PRO A 178 -29.64 -4.32 3.17
N THR A 179 -29.63 -3.01 2.88
CA THR A 179 -28.39 -2.23 2.77
C THR A 179 -27.59 -2.34 4.07
N PRO A 180 -26.29 -2.70 4.03
CA PRO A 180 -25.45 -2.81 5.22
C PRO A 180 -25.39 -1.50 6.01
N GLN A 181 -25.62 -1.57 7.31
CA GLN A 181 -25.58 -0.44 8.24
C GLN A 181 -24.35 -0.55 9.17
N PRO A 182 -23.94 0.52 9.89
CA PRO A 182 -22.75 0.45 10.73
C PRO A 182 -22.77 -0.55 11.88
N ASP A 183 -23.95 -1.07 12.23
CA ASP A 183 -24.20 -2.01 13.31
C ASP A 183 -24.50 -3.44 12.83
N TRP A 184 -24.47 -3.70 11.50
CA TRP A 184 -24.68 -5.06 11.00
C TRP A 184 -23.56 -6.02 11.46
N THR A 185 -23.90 -7.30 11.60
CA THR A 185 -23.03 -8.31 12.21
C THR A 185 -22.39 -9.23 11.19
N TRP A 186 -21.35 -9.97 11.61
CA TRP A 186 -20.73 -11.02 10.80
C TRP A 186 -21.71 -12.15 10.45
N GLU A 187 -22.66 -12.45 11.35
CA GLU A 187 -23.72 -13.43 11.08
C GLU A 187 -24.68 -12.93 10.01
N GLU A 188 -25.09 -11.67 10.06
CA GLU A 188 -25.94 -11.05 9.03
C GLU A 188 -25.21 -10.99 7.68
N TRP A 189 -23.88 -10.74 7.69
CA TRP A 189 -23.05 -10.81 6.49
C TRP A 189 -23.01 -12.24 5.91
N ALA A 190 -22.81 -13.25 6.74
CA ALA A 190 -22.83 -14.64 6.31
C ALA A 190 -24.18 -15.04 5.70
N ASP A 191 -25.29 -14.66 6.36
CA ASP A 191 -26.65 -14.93 5.87
C ASP A 191 -26.95 -14.20 4.56
N ALA A 192 -26.45 -12.96 4.38
CA ALA A 192 -26.56 -12.23 3.14
C ALA A 192 -25.88 -12.99 2.00
N ASN A 193 -24.65 -13.48 2.22
CA ASN A 193 -23.92 -14.25 1.22
C ASN A 193 -24.63 -15.55 0.83
N ARG A 194 -25.18 -16.30 1.80
CA ARG A 194 -25.98 -17.50 1.56
C ARG A 194 -27.22 -17.21 0.73
N LYS A 195 -27.96 -16.14 1.08
CA LYS A 195 -29.16 -15.71 0.32
C LYS A 195 -28.83 -15.33 -1.12
N ILE A 196 -27.74 -14.61 -1.33
CA ILE A 196 -27.30 -14.21 -2.67
C ILE A 196 -26.89 -15.43 -3.50
N ALA A 197 -26.08 -16.33 -2.95
CA ALA A 197 -25.69 -17.56 -3.62
C ALA A 197 -26.90 -18.43 -4.01
N ALA A 198 -27.93 -18.50 -3.13
CA ALA A 198 -29.16 -19.24 -3.37
C ALA A 198 -30.02 -18.69 -4.51
N LEU A 199 -29.82 -17.45 -4.97
CA LEU A 199 -30.49 -16.90 -6.16
C LEU A 199 -30.06 -17.64 -7.44
N GLY A 200 -28.88 -18.28 -7.45
CA GLY A 200 -28.37 -18.99 -8.61
C GLY A 200 -28.08 -18.10 -9.82
N LEU A 201 -27.85 -16.81 -9.61
CA LEU A 201 -27.52 -15.85 -10.67
C LEU A 201 -26.31 -16.32 -11.47
N LYS A 202 -26.30 -15.99 -12.76
CA LYS A 202 -25.22 -16.40 -13.67
C LYS A 202 -24.46 -15.19 -14.19
N ALA A 203 -23.15 -15.21 -14.01
CA ALA A 203 -22.21 -14.31 -14.64
C ALA A 203 -22.10 -14.60 -16.16
N PRO A 204 -21.56 -13.68 -16.96
CA PRO A 204 -21.14 -13.99 -18.31
C PRO A 204 -20.23 -15.23 -18.33
N GLY A 205 -20.53 -16.21 -19.21
CA GLY A 205 -19.82 -17.49 -19.21
C GLY A 205 -20.49 -18.60 -18.38
N GLY A 206 -21.65 -18.32 -17.73
CA GLY A 206 -22.51 -19.33 -17.10
C GLY A 206 -22.09 -19.75 -15.69
N ARG A 207 -21.06 -19.16 -15.11
CA ARG A 207 -20.64 -19.39 -13.72
C ARG A 207 -21.63 -18.79 -12.74
N THR A 208 -21.80 -19.40 -11.59
CA THR A 208 -22.71 -18.89 -10.54
C THR A 208 -22.08 -17.67 -9.88
N VAL A 209 -22.88 -16.63 -9.65
CA VAL A 209 -22.52 -15.47 -8.83
C VAL A 209 -22.73 -15.84 -7.36
N VAL A 210 -21.69 -15.68 -6.56
CA VAL A 210 -21.73 -15.91 -5.11
C VAL A 210 -21.92 -14.60 -4.33
N GLY A 211 -22.08 -14.69 -3.01
CA GLY A 211 -22.33 -13.52 -2.16
C GLY A 211 -21.14 -12.56 -2.11
N ALA A 212 -19.96 -13.06 -1.80
CA ALA A 212 -18.75 -12.23 -1.66
C ALA A 212 -17.47 -12.94 -2.13
N ASN A 213 -16.36 -12.21 -2.15
CA ASN A 213 -15.04 -12.80 -2.19
C ASN A 213 -14.80 -13.63 -0.92
N ASP A 214 -13.94 -14.66 -1.01
CA ASP A 214 -13.44 -15.35 0.19
C ASP A 214 -12.33 -14.49 0.81
N ASN A 215 -12.59 -13.98 2.02
CA ASN A 215 -11.70 -13.05 2.72
C ASN A 215 -10.83 -13.72 3.79
N GLY A 216 -10.79 -15.03 3.88
CA GLY A 216 -9.87 -15.76 4.77
C GLY A 216 -8.39 -15.53 4.45
N VAL A 217 -8.08 -15.11 3.22
CA VAL A 217 -6.72 -14.70 2.79
C VAL A 217 -6.35 -13.27 3.22
N ASN A 218 -7.31 -12.49 3.72
CA ASN A 218 -7.16 -11.05 3.95
C ASN A 218 -6.91 -10.76 5.43
N GLU A 219 -5.64 -10.48 5.78
CA GLU A 219 -5.25 -10.18 7.16
C GLU A 219 -5.86 -8.86 7.67
N ASP A 220 -6.12 -7.86 6.80
CA ASP A 220 -6.78 -6.61 7.20
C ASP A 220 -8.22 -6.90 7.70
N ILE A 221 -8.92 -7.83 7.06
CA ILE A 221 -10.28 -8.22 7.48
C ILE A 221 -10.25 -9.10 8.73
N PHE A 222 -9.23 -9.94 8.89
CA PHE A 222 -8.99 -10.61 10.17
C PHE A 222 -8.71 -9.60 11.29
N GLU A 223 -7.95 -8.53 11.01
CA GLU A 223 -7.71 -7.46 11.99
C GLU A 223 -9.02 -6.76 12.38
N ASP A 224 -9.87 -6.40 11.41
CA ASP A 224 -11.19 -5.80 11.68
C ASP A 224 -12.08 -6.74 12.52
N TRP A 225 -12.11 -8.03 12.17
CA TRP A 225 -12.85 -9.04 12.93
C TRP A 225 -12.34 -9.16 14.37
N LEU A 226 -11.02 -9.17 14.54
CA LEU A 226 -10.36 -9.29 15.83
C LEU A 226 -10.55 -8.03 16.71
N ARG A 227 -10.43 -6.83 16.11
CA ARG A 227 -10.62 -5.54 16.80
C ARG A 227 -12.07 -5.35 17.24
N GLY A 228 -13.04 -5.77 16.43
CA GLY A 228 -14.46 -5.82 16.82
C GLY A 228 -14.71 -6.65 18.09
N ARG A 229 -13.83 -7.60 18.39
CA ARG A 229 -13.83 -8.43 19.61
C ARG A 229 -12.90 -7.91 20.72
N GLY A 230 -12.30 -6.74 20.53
CA GLY A 230 -11.38 -6.13 21.50
C GLY A 230 -9.94 -6.66 21.42
N GLY A 231 -9.63 -7.49 20.41
CA GLY A 231 -8.28 -7.99 20.14
C GLY A 231 -7.43 -7.01 19.32
N LYS A 232 -6.24 -7.43 18.91
CA LYS A 232 -5.31 -6.68 18.07
C LYS A 232 -4.30 -7.63 17.42
N LEU A 233 -3.74 -7.27 16.26
CA LEU A 233 -2.74 -8.13 15.60
C LEU A 233 -1.47 -8.31 16.44
N TYR A 234 -0.96 -7.24 17.04
CA TYR A 234 0.29 -7.27 17.79
C TYR A 234 0.09 -6.78 19.22
N ALA A 235 0.53 -7.57 20.21
CA ALA A 235 0.64 -7.15 21.60
C ALA A 235 1.87 -6.28 21.85
N SER A 236 2.95 -6.55 21.09
CA SER A 236 4.21 -5.78 21.08
C SER A 236 4.95 -6.03 19.78
N ARG A 237 6.10 -5.38 19.56
CA ARG A 237 6.96 -5.60 18.37
C ARG A 237 7.46 -7.05 18.21
N THR A 238 7.40 -7.85 19.27
CA THR A 238 7.91 -9.22 19.27
C THR A 238 6.86 -10.26 19.61
N LYS A 239 5.58 -9.86 19.68
CA LYS A 239 4.51 -10.75 20.13
C LYS A 239 3.19 -10.45 19.43
N LEU A 240 2.56 -11.51 18.90
CA LEU A 240 1.17 -11.46 18.42
C LEU A 240 0.21 -11.06 19.54
N GLY A 241 -0.88 -10.39 19.18
CA GLY A 241 -1.94 -9.94 20.08
C GLY A 241 -3.20 -10.81 20.05
N PHE A 242 -3.14 -11.94 19.36
CA PHE A 242 -4.22 -12.93 19.22
C PHE A 242 -3.70 -14.35 19.44
N THR A 243 -4.60 -15.29 19.56
CA THR A 243 -4.33 -16.71 19.86
C THR A 243 -4.55 -17.62 18.64
N GLU A 244 -4.13 -18.87 18.75
CA GLU A 244 -4.49 -19.92 17.79
C GLU A 244 -6.01 -20.07 17.67
N ASP A 245 -6.74 -19.98 18.79
CA ASP A 245 -8.20 -20.14 18.78
C ASP A 245 -8.88 -18.96 18.04
N ASP A 246 -8.42 -17.72 18.22
CA ASP A 246 -8.98 -16.56 17.49
C ASP A 246 -8.82 -16.74 15.97
N LEU A 247 -7.64 -17.15 15.51
CA LEU A 247 -7.39 -17.37 14.10
C LEU A 247 -8.10 -18.61 13.55
N THR A 248 -8.19 -19.67 14.35
CA THR A 248 -8.96 -20.88 14.00
C THR A 248 -10.43 -20.55 13.80
N GLU A 249 -11.02 -19.74 14.68
CA GLU A 249 -12.41 -19.33 14.59
C GLU A 249 -12.68 -18.53 13.31
N PHE A 250 -11.84 -17.53 13.01
CA PHE A 250 -11.97 -16.73 11.80
C PHE A 250 -11.83 -17.57 10.52
N TRP A 251 -10.80 -18.42 10.44
CA TRP A 251 -10.61 -19.25 9.25
C TRP A 251 -11.65 -20.33 9.10
N THR A 252 -12.17 -20.90 10.21
CA THR A 252 -13.31 -21.83 10.16
C THR A 252 -14.56 -21.15 9.66
N PHE A 253 -14.83 -19.91 10.09
CA PHE A 253 -15.94 -19.11 9.61
C PHE A 253 -15.86 -18.85 8.09
N CYS A 254 -14.72 -18.42 7.57
CA CYS A 254 -14.51 -18.21 6.14
C CYS A 254 -14.62 -19.51 5.34
N ASP A 255 -13.98 -20.58 5.81
CA ASP A 255 -13.94 -21.88 5.16
C ASP A 255 -15.33 -22.50 5.06
N THR A 256 -16.13 -22.42 6.14
CA THR A 256 -17.54 -22.87 6.12
C THR A 256 -18.35 -22.18 5.03
N LEU A 257 -18.22 -20.86 4.88
CA LEU A 257 -18.94 -20.12 3.83
C LEU A 257 -18.47 -20.51 2.42
N ARG A 258 -17.19 -20.83 2.25
CA ARG A 258 -16.64 -21.34 1.00
C ARG A 258 -17.20 -22.73 0.68
N GLU A 259 -17.21 -23.64 1.64
CA GLU A 259 -17.76 -25.00 1.48
C GLU A 259 -19.27 -24.98 1.18
N GLU A 260 -20.01 -24.04 1.76
CA GLU A 260 -21.43 -23.80 1.47
C GLU A 260 -21.65 -23.16 0.07
N GLY A 261 -20.60 -22.72 -0.62
CA GLY A 261 -20.69 -22.01 -1.87
C GLY A 261 -21.27 -20.59 -1.74
N ALA A 262 -21.25 -20.03 -0.54
CA ALA A 262 -21.74 -18.68 -0.27
C ALA A 262 -20.72 -17.60 -0.67
N VAL A 263 -19.43 -17.91 -0.69
CA VAL A 263 -18.34 -17.04 -1.11
C VAL A 263 -17.51 -17.68 -2.25
N ALA A 264 -16.57 -16.95 -2.81
CA ALA A 264 -15.79 -17.36 -3.96
C ALA A 264 -14.97 -18.64 -3.71
N GLU A 265 -14.85 -19.46 -4.74
CA GLU A 265 -14.04 -20.69 -4.72
C GLU A 265 -12.53 -20.38 -4.66
N ALA A 266 -11.75 -21.36 -4.19
CA ALA A 266 -10.30 -21.25 -4.05
C ALA A 266 -9.56 -20.77 -5.32
N PRO A 267 -9.84 -21.28 -6.55
CA PRO A 267 -9.15 -20.82 -7.75
C PRO A 267 -9.42 -19.35 -8.09
N ASP A 268 -10.59 -18.83 -7.75
CA ASP A 268 -10.96 -17.43 -8.00
C ASP A 268 -10.34 -16.51 -6.96
N THR A 269 -10.37 -16.91 -5.70
CA THR A 269 -9.70 -16.21 -4.58
C THR A 269 -8.19 -16.12 -4.80
N ALA A 270 -7.55 -17.20 -5.25
CA ALA A 270 -6.12 -17.21 -5.51
C ALA A 270 -5.66 -16.24 -6.63
N GLN A 271 -6.56 -15.88 -7.56
CA GLN A 271 -6.28 -14.93 -8.64
C GLN A 271 -6.53 -13.47 -8.25
N ALA A 272 -7.16 -13.20 -7.10
CA ALA A 272 -7.49 -11.86 -6.63
C ALA A 272 -6.23 -11.10 -6.19
N ASN A 273 -5.70 -10.22 -7.05
CA ASN A 273 -4.55 -9.37 -6.76
C ASN A 273 -4.82 -7.88 -7.02
N SER A 274 -5.96 -7.55 -7.60
CA SER A 274 -6.44 -6.19 -7.87
C SER A 274 -7.96 -6.17 -7.92
N THR A 275 -8.57 -4.99 -7.98
CA THR A 275 -10.02 -4.83 -8.17
C THR A 275 -10.50 -5.60 -9.42
N GLU A 276 -9.78 -5.52 -10.54
CA GLU A 276 -10.15 -6.13 -11.83
C GLU A 276 -10.06 -7.66 -11.79
N THR A 277 -9.13 -8.21 -11.03
CA THR A 277 -8.92 -9.66 -10.94
C THR A 277 -9.67 -10.32 -9.78
N SER A 278 -10.26 -9.51 -8.88
CA SER A 278 -11.09 -10.02 -7.78
C SER A 278 -12.34 -10.74 -8.33
N PRO A 279 -12.91 -11.71 -7.61
CA PRO A 279 -14.18 -12.31 -7.98
C PRO A 279 -15.29 -11.29 -8.22
N MET A 280 -15.42 -10.26 -7.37
CA MET A 280 -16.40 -9.18 -7.58
C MET A 280 -16.09 -8.39 -8.85
N GLY A 281 -14.86 -7.94 -9.07
CA GLY A 281 -14.49 -7.18 -10.28
C GLY A 281 -14.71 -7.94 -11.57
N ARG A 282 -14.64 -9.27 -11.52
CA ARG A 282 -14.97 -10.20 -12.62
C ARG A 282 -16.46 -10.53 -12.73
N GLY A 283 -17.31 -9.98 -11.86
CA GLY A 283 -18.75 -10.25 -11.82
C GLY A 283 -19.11 -11.65 -11.31
N LEU A 284 -18.23 -12.31 -10.58
CA LEU A 284 -18.43 -13.65 -10.00
C LEU A 284 -18.90 -13.61 -8.53
N ALA A 285 -18.78 -12.46 -7.89
CA ALA A 285 -19.28 -12.19 -6.55
C ALA A 285 -20.05 -10.88 -6.53
N ALA A 286 -21.05 -10.77 -5.64
CA ALA A 286 -21.85 -9.56 -5.46
C ALA A 286 -21.17 -8.51 -4.57
N ALA A 287 -20.13 -8.90 -3.83
CA ALA A 287 -19.49 -8.01 -2.87
C ALA A 287 -18.03 -8.39 -2.58
N ASP A 288 -17.29 -7.42 -2.01
CA ASP A 288 -15.91 -7.60 -1.56
C ASP A 288 -15.57 -6.66 -0.40
N PHE A 289 -14.73 -7.10 0.52
CA PHE A 289 -14.07 -6.19 1.44
C PHE A 289 -12.88 -5.52 0.76
N THR A 290 -12.79 -4.21 0.91
CA THR A 290 -11.71 -3.43 0.28
C THR A 290 -11.40 -2.19 1.09
N TRP A 291 -10.25 -1.59 0.83
CA TRP A 291 -9.96 -0.23 1.27
C TRP A 291 -10.73 0.78 0.44
N ASP A 292 -10.94 1.97 0.99
CA ASP A 292 -11.62 3.08 0.29
C ASP A 292 -10.88 3.53 -0.98
N ALA A 293 -9.54 3.55 -1.00
CA ALA A 293 -8.76 4.00 -2.15
C ALA A 293 -8.94 3.15 -3.43
N PRO A 294 -9.00 1.80 -3.39
CA PRO A 294 -9.33 0.97 -4.55
C PRO A 294 -10.82 0.94 -4.92
N PHE A 295 -11.72 1.28 -3.99
CA PHE A 295 -13.16 1.16 -4.21
C PHE A 295 -13.68 1.77 -5.51
N PRO A 296 -13.24 2.97 -5.97
CA PRO A 296 -13.72 3.56 -7.23
C PRO A 296 -13.55 2.67 -8.46
N GLY A 297 -12.65 1.71 -8.41
CA GLY A 297 -12.48 0.71 -9.46
C GLY A 297 -13.71 -0.19 -9.64
N TYR A 298 -14.45 -0.51 -8.57
CA TYR A 298 -15.63 -1.37 -8.66
C TYR A 298 -16.78 -0.73 -9.42
N PRO A 299 -17.27 0.48 -9.08
CA PRO A 299 -18.32 1.12 -9.90
C PRO A 299 -17.84 1.45 -11.31
N ALA A 300 -16.56 1.71 -11.54
CA ALA A 300 -16.02 1.88 -12.89
C ALA A 300 -16.13 0.60 -13.75
N LEU A 301 -15.97 -0.59 -13.15
CA LEU A 301 -16.10 -1.88 -13.83
C LEU A 301 -17.54 -2.38 -13.94
N LEU A 302 -18.33 -2.21 -12.88
CA LEU A 302 -19.60 -2.90 -12.70
C LEU A 302 -20.81 -1.96 -12.80
N GLY A 303 -20.62 -0.66 -12.70
CA GLY A 303 -21.66 0.37 -12.79
C GLY A 303 -22.07 0.97 -11.44
N ASP A 304 -22.93 2.00 -11.51
CA ASP A 304 -23.33 2.85 -10.39
C ASP A 304 -24.18 2.15 -9.31
N GLN A 305 -24.53 0.87 -9.50
CA GLN A 305 -25.20 0.06 -8.46
C GLN A 305 -24.26 -0.44 -7.39
N VAL A 306 -22.96 -0.29 -7.55
CA VAL A 306 -21.97 -0.68 -6.56
C VAL A 306 -21.77 0.45 -5.56
N HIS A 307 -21.94 0.15 -4.28
CA HIS A 307 -21.86 1.10 -3.18
C HIS A 307 -20.85 0.65 -2.14
N PHE A 308 -20.44 1.60 -1.28
CA PHE A 308 -19.50 1.37 -0.20
C PHE A 308 -20.21 1.41 1.17
N ALA A 309 -20.00 0.39 1.97
CA ALA A 309 -20.69 0.18 3.25
C ALA A 309 -19.69 -0.15 4.37
N PRO A 310 -20.11 -0.05 5.65
CA PRO A 310 -19.30 -0.47 6.78
C PRO A 310 -18.97 -1.96 6.76
N VAL A 311 -17.81 -2.32 7.33
CA VAL A 311 -17.51 -3.73 7.67
C VAL A 311 -18.46 -4.20 8.79
N PRO A 312 -18.71 -5.52 8.90
CA PRO A 312 -19.55 -6.06 9.97
C PRO A 312 -18.96 -5.83 11.36
N THR A 313 -19.83 -5.80 12.36
CA THR A 313 -19.48 -5.61 13.77
C THR A 313 -19.58 -6.91 14.56
N THR A 314 -18.92 -6.92 15.72
CA THR A 314 -19.20 -7.89 16.78
C THR A 314 -19.84 -7.16 17.95
N ASP A 315 -21.06 -7.55 18.34
CA ASP A 315 -21.83 -6.91 19.43
C ASP A 315 -21.92 -5.37 19.30
N GLY A 316 -22.06 -4.86 18.06
CA GLY A 316 -22.12 -3.44 17.76
C GLY A 316 -20.79 -2.69 17.82
N ARG A 317 -19.67 -3.38 18.08
CA ARG A 317 -18.34 -2.79 18.05
C ARG A 317 -17.71 -2.90 16.65
N GLN A 318 -17.32 -1.77 16.07
CA GLN A 318 -16.58 -1.72 14.82
C GLN A 318 -15.11 -2.12 15.04
N GLY A 319 -14.61 -2.96 14.14
CA GLY A 319 -13.20 -3.28 14.08
C GLY A 319 -12.40 -2.37 13.15
N ALA A 320 -13.07 -1.77 12.15
CA ALA A 320 -12.44 -0.83 11.24
C ALA A 320 -11.84 0.37 11.98
N TYR A 321 -10.77 0.91 11.43
CA TYR A 321 -10.08 2.09 11.95
C TYR A 321 -9.47 2.90 10.80
N PHE A 322 -9.17 4.16 11.05
CA PHE A 322 -8.43 4.94 10.08
C PHE A 322 -6.95 4.62 10.17
N LYS A 323 -6.33 4.30 9.05
CA LYS A 323 -4.86 4.16 8.95
C LYS A 323 -4.31 4.95 7.77
N PRO A 324 -3.01 5.24 7.72
CA PRO A 324 -2.40 5.78 6.53
C PRO A 324 -2.63 4.83 5.35
N SER A 325 -3.30 5.31 4.31
CA SER A 325 -3.34 4.57 3.05
C SER A 325 -1.97 4.53 2.42
N MET A 326 -1.20 5.60 2.64
CA MET A 326 0.19 5.76 2.24
C MET A 326 0.84 6.85 3.09
N LEU A 327 2.18 6.78 3.19
CA LEU A 327 3.01 7.82 3.78
C LEU A 327 4.03 8.31 2.75
N LEU A 328 4.59 9.49 2.97
CA LEU A 328 5.76 9.99 2.28
C LEU A 328 6.94 10.00 3.23
N GLY A 329 8.04 9.39 2.82
CA GLY A 329 9.32 9.41 3.52
C GLY A 329 10.42 9.98 2.63
N VAL A 330 11.49 10.46 3.25
CA VAL A 330 12.68 10.98 2.59
C VAL A 330 13.80 9.95 2.74
N GLY A 331 14.54 9.69 1.66
CA GLY A 331 15.66 8.76 1.68
C GLY A 331 16.83 9.28 2.52
N ALA A 332 17.40 8.41 3.36
CA ALA A 332 18.50 8.79 4.27
C ALA A 332 19.78 9.25 3.54
N HIS A 333 19.95 8.85 2.28
CA HIS A 333 21.14 9.17 1.47
C HIS A 333 20.87 10.23 0.39
N THR A 334 19.79 11.03 0.55
CA THR A 334 19.55 12.17 -0.34
C THR A 334 20.63 13.22 -0.16
N ASP A 335 21.14 13.75 -1.27
CA ASP A 335 22.06 14.88 -1.26
C ASP A 335 21.32 16.24 -1.11
N HIS A 336 19.95 16.19 -1.14
CA HIS A 336 19.08 17.37 -1.18
C HIS A 336 17.92 17.27 -0.18
N PRO A 337 18.20 17.13 1.14
CA PRO A 337 17.15 16.91 2.15
C PRO A 337 16.16 18.09 2.27
N GLU A 338 16.61 19.33 2.04
CA GLU A 338 15.75 20.53 2.11
C GLU A 338 14.72 20.53 0.99
N GLU A 339 15.14 20.24 -0.26
CA GLU A 339 14.24 20.20 -1.42
C GLU A 339 13.33 18.95 -1.37
N ALA A 340 13.83 17.83 -0.86
CA ALA A 340 13.04 16.63 -0.69
C ALA A 340 11.92 16.83 0.35
N THR A 341 12.21 17.47 1.49
CA THR A 341 11.20 17.81 2.50
C THR A 341 10.23 18.89 2.02
N ALA A 342 10.70 19.86 1.22
CA ALA A 342 9.84 20.86 0.58
C ALA A 342 8.85 20.21 -0.41
N LEU A 343 9.31 19.21 -1.19
CA LEU A 343 8.42 18.44 -2.06
C LEU A 343 7.36 17.67 -1.26
N VAL A 344 7.74 17.06 -0.13
CA VAL A 344 6.80 16.40 0.78
C VAL A 344 5.74 17.39 1.28
N ASP A 345 6.16 18.55 1.80
CA ASP A 345 5.24 19.59 2.27
C ASP A 345 4.31 20.08 1.18
N PHE A 346 4.85 20.34 -0.01
CA PHE A 346 4.07 20.80 -1.16
C PHE A 346 2.96 19.81 -1.53
N LEU A 347 3.27 18.52 -1.63
CA LEU A 347 2.30 17.48 -1.97
C LEU A 347 1.21 17.31 -0.91
N LEU A 348 1.50 17.64 0.34
CA LEU A 348 0.57 17.47 1.48
C LEU A 348 -0.26 18.75 1.75
N ASN A 349 0.29 19.95 1.47
CA ASN A 349 -0.20 21.20 2.03
C ASN A 349 -0.49 22.31 1.01
N ASP A 350 -0.02 22.18 -0.25
CA ASP A 350 -0.38 23.15 -1.29
C ASP A 350 -1.80 22.89 -1.80
N GLU A 351 -2.63 23.95 -1.84
CA GLU A 351 -4.03 23.84 -2.22
C GLU A 351 -4.21 23.36 -3.67
N ARG A 352 -3.33 23.79 -4.58
CA ARG A 352 -3.38 23.43 -6.01
C ARG A 352 -2.93 21.98 -6.20
N ALA A 353 -1.88 21.56 -5.46
CA ALA A 353 -1.49 20.17 -5.40
C ALA A 353 -2.63 19.29 -4.87
N GLY A 354 -3.31 19.74 -3.81
CA GLY A 354 -4.49 19.08 -3.27
C GLY A 354 -5.64 18.97 -4.27
N ASP A 355 -5.96 20.04 -5.01
CA ASP A 355 -6.99 20.06 -6.07
C ASP A 355 -6.63 19.07 -7.21
N ILE A 356 -5.35 18.95 -7.56
CA ILE A 356 -4.87 18.01 -8.59
C ILE A 356 -4.90 16.57 -8.10
N LEU A 357 -4.37 16.31 -6.91
CA LEU A 357 -4.24 14.95 -6.35
C LEU A 357 -5.59 14.37 -5.95
N GLY A 358 -6.51 15.19 -5.47
CA GLY A 358 -7.85 14.76 -5.07
C GLY A 358 -7.82 13.68 -4.00
N PHE A 359 -8.67 12.68 -4.16
CA PHE A 359 -8.80 11.51 -3.29
C PHE A 359 -8.10 10.27 -3.83
N THR A 360 -7.17 10.42 -4.78
CA THR A 360 -6.44 9.28 -5.37
C THR A 360 -5.64 8.44 -4.36
N ARG A 361 -5.49 8.94 -3.14
CA ARG A 361 -4.81 8.29 -2.02
C ARG A 361 -5.67 8.25 -0.75
N SER A 362 -6.99 8.09 -0.90
CA SER A 362 -7.99 8.28 0.16
C SER A 362 -8.12 9.75 0.59
N THR A 363 -8.79 9.99 1.72
CA THR A 363 -8.99 11.35 2.24
C THR A 363 -7.64 11.98 2.58
N PRO A 364 -7.32 13.19 2.08
CA PRO A 364 -6.13 13.92 2.50
C PRO A 364 -6.06 14.08 4.03
N PRO A 365 -4.91 13.86 4.67
CA PRO A 365 -4.80 13.99 6.13
C PRO A 365 -4.84 15.45 6.59
N ASN A 366 -4.46 16.41 5.75
CA ASN A 366 -4.63 17.82 6.00
C ASN A 366 -6.12 18.17 5.91
N ARG A 367 -6.73 18.57 7.05
CA ARG A 367 -8.16 18.87 7.16
C ARG A 367 -8.62 19.98 6.24
N ARG A 368 -7.80 21.01 6.02
CA ARG A 368 -8.10 22.14 5.12
C ARG A 368 -8.14 21.67 3.65
N ILE A 369 -7.16 20.87 3.24
CA ILE A 369 -7.13 20.28 1.89
C ILE A 369 -8.30 19.33 1.69
N ALA A 370 -8.56 18.42 2.64
CA ALA A 370 -9.71 17.52 2.57
C ALA A 370 -11.04 18.24 2.42
N ALA A 371 -11.28 19.27 3.24
CA ALA A 371 -12.51 20.06 3.17
C ALA A 371 -12.64 20.88 1.87
N ARG A 372 -11.51 21.30 1.29
CA ARG A 372 -11.49 22.01 -0.01
C ARG A 372 -11.85 21.05 -1.15
N VAL A 373 -11.15 19.94 -1.25
CA VAL A 373 -11.34 18.94 -2.32
C VAL A 373 -12.73 18.31 -2.24
N ALA A 374 -13.25 18.07 -1.03
CA ALA A 374 -14.57 17.49 -0.82
C ALA A 374 -15.71 18.27 -1.51
N LYS A 375 -15.54 19.56 -1.78
CA LYS A 375 -16.55 20.39 -2.45
C LYS A 375 -16.76 20.01 -3.92
N THR A 376 -15.75 19.41 -4.54
CA THR A 376 -15.76 19.05 -5.97
C THR A 376 -15.98 17.57 -6.23
N LEU A 377 -15.96 16.72 -5.18
CA LEU A 377 -16.11 15.29 -5.31
C LEU A 377 -17.47 14.87 -5.89
N GLN A 378 -17.43 13.86 -6.74
CA GLN A 378 -18.62 13.24 -7.34
C GLN A 378 -18.47 11.71 -7.35
N GLY A 379 -19.59 11.00 -7.59
CA GLY A 379 -19.59 9.55 -7.71
C GLY A 379 -18.94 8.85 -6.52
N ALA A 380 -18.12 7.86 -6.81
CA ALA A 380 -17.46 7.01 -5.81
C ALA A 380 -16.56 7.76 -4.83
N GLU A 381 -15.83 8.79 -5.28
CA GLU A 381 -14.98 9.58 -4.38
C GLU A 381 -15.82 10.35 -3.34
N ARG A 382 -16.97 10.87 -3.74
CA ARG A 382 -17.91 11.50 -2.82
C ARG A 382 -18.49 10.52 -1.82
N GLU A 383 -18.80 9.32 -2.26
CA GLU A 383 -19.30 8.23 -1.42
C GLU A 383 -18.28 7.83 -0.36
N ILE A 384 -17.00 7.65 -0.73
CA ILE A 384 -15.88 7.40 0.19
C ILE A 384 -15.80 8.51 1.26
N TYR A 385 -15.83 9.76 0.84
CA TYR A 385 -15.76 10.88 1.78
C TYR A 385 -16.93 10.88 2.78
N GLN A 386 -18.15 10.65 2.28
CA GLN A 386 -19.34 10.54 3.14
C GLN A 386 -19.26 9.35 4.09
N TYR A 387 -18.74 8.22 3.60
CA TYR A 387 -18.50 7.04 4.41
C TYR A 387 -17.48 7.34 5.52
N ALA A 388 -16.34 7.92 5.20
CA ALA A 388 -15.33 8.30 6.19
C ALA A 388 -15.90 9.21 7.28
N GLN A 389 -16.70 10.24 6.89
CA GLN A 389 -17.36 11.12 7.85
C GLN A 389 -18.42 10.40 8.73
N LYS A 390 -19.13 9.41 8.16
CA LYS A 390 -20.08 8.60 8.91
C LYS A 390 -19.34 7.76 9.95
N MET A 391 -18.21 7.16 9.58
CA MET A 391 -17.42 6.32 10.45
C MET A 391 -16.67 7.13 11.54
N GLU A 392 -16.24 8.35 11.28
CA GLU A 392 -15.74 9.26 12.33
C GLU A 392 -16.77 9.53 13.43
N LYS A 393 -18.02 9.75 13.04
CA LYS A 393 -19.11 9.96 14.01
C LYS A 393 -19.48 8.70 14.80
N TYR A 394 -19.16 7.53 14.25
CA TYR A 394 -19.40 6.26 14.92
C TYR A 394 -18.42 6.01 16.08
N GLY A 395 -17.28 6.70 16.12
CA GLY A 395 -16.31 6.64 17.20
C GLY A 395 -15.38 5.44 17.09
N LEU A 396 -14.62 5.35 16.00
CA LEU A 396 -13.64 4.29 15.78
C LEU A 396 -12.46 4.39 16.75
N ASP A 397 -11.89 3.26 17.10
CA ASP A 397 -10.65 3.19 17.86
C ASP A 397 -9.48 3.84 17.08
N ALA A 398 -8.53 4.42 17.80
CA ALA A 398 -7.30 4.98 17.23
C ALA A 398 -6.53 3.94 16.39
N PRO A 399 -5.76 4.38 15.39
CA PRO A 399 -4.90 3.49 14.63
C PRO A 399 -3.90 2.80 15.57
N PRO A 400 -3.55 1.53 15.34
CA PRO A 400 -2.47 0.89 16.08
C PRO A 400 -1.12 1.57 15.78
N ALA A 401 -0.12 1.32 16.60
CA ALA A 401 1.25 1.69 16.28
C ALA A 401 1.72 0.98 15.02
N ALA A 402 2.73 1.54 14.34
CA ALA A 402 3.33 0.90 13.16
C ALA A 402 3.67 -0.57 13.44
N PRO A 403 3.32 -1.48 12.53
CA PRO A 403 3.57 -2.89 12.70
C PRO A 403 5.06 -3.22 12.91
N PRO A 404 5.39 -4.36 13.52
CA PRO A 404 6.77 -4.76 13.73
C PRO A 404 7.50 -5.04 12.41
N ARG A 405 8.83 -5.10 12.50
CA ARG A 405 9.66 -5.60 11.41
C ARG A 405 9.23 -6.99 11.00
N GLY A 406 9.13 -7.47 9.97
CA GLY A 406 8.62 -8.83 9.64
C GLY A 406 7.13 -8.88 9.31
N ASP A 407 6.35 -7.85 9.59
CA ASP A 407 4.91 -7.82 9.29
C ASP A 407 4.60 -8.19 7.82
N VAL A 408 5.37 -7.68 6.86
CA VAL A 408 5.20 -8.02 5.43
C VAL A 408 5.41 -9.52 5.15
N ALA A 409 6.38 -10.14 5.84
CA ALA A 409 6.60 -11.57 5.74
C ALA A 409 5.44 -12.35 6.37
N LEU A 410 4.90 -11.85 7.49
CA LEU A 410 3.74 -12.44 8.16
C LEU A 410 2.46 -12.36 7.33
N GLN A 411 2.21 -11.26 6.62
CA GLN A 411 1.10 -11.20 5.66
C GLN A 411 1.21 -12.28 4.58
N THR A 412 2.42 -12.47 4.04
CA THR A 412 2.66 -13.51 3.04
C THR A 412 2.44 -14.90 3.63
N ALA A 413 2.89 -15.12 4.87
CA ALA A 413 2.68 -16.37 5.59
C ALA A 413 1.19 -16.62 5.89
N PHE A 414 0.46 -15.59 6.33
CA PHE A 414 -0.99 -15.65 6.59
C PHE A 414 -1.76 -16.09 5.32
N LYS A 415 -1.52 -15.40 4.20
CA LYS A 415 -2.12 -15.73 2.91
C LYS A 415 -1.79 -17.15 2.48
N ARG A 416 -0.51 -17.57 2.61
CA ARG A 416 -0.06 -18.93 2.27
C ARG A 416 -0.72 -20.00 3.15
N ALA A 417 -0.87 -19.74 4.44
CA ALA A 417 -1.49 -20.67 5.37
C ALA A 417 -2.96 -20.89 5.03
N TYR A 418 -3.73 -19.83 4.78
CA TYR A 418 -5.13 -19.97 4.37
C TYR A 418 -5.28 -20.57 2.98
N HIS A 419 -4.36 -20.34 2.04
CA HIS A 419 -4.36 -21.04 0.75
C HIS A 419 -4.36 -22.55 0.94
N ARG A 420 -3.66 -23.09 1.93
CA ARG A 420 -3.68 -24.52 2.22
C ARG A 420 -5.03 -24.99 2.76
N VAL A 421 -5.71 -24.15 3.54
CA VAL A 421 -7.08 -24.42 4.01
C VAL A 421 -8.04 -24.47 2.83
N MET A 422 -8.09 -23.42 2.01
CA MET A 422 -9.07 -23.32 0.92
C MET A 422 -8.88 -24.36 -0.20
N TYR A 423 -7.72 -25.04 -0.26
CA TYR A 423 -7.48 -26.19 -1.14
C TYR A 423 -7.55 -27.54 -0.40
N ASP A 424 -8.13 -27.60 0.77
CA ASP A 424 -8.35 -28.81 1.60
C ASP A 424 -7.07 -29.58 1.93
N LEU A 425 -5.92 -28.87 1.97
CA LEU A 425 -4.59 -29.46 2.28
C LEU A 425 -4.31 -29.54 3.78
N THR A 426 -5.04 -28.81 4.59
CA THR A 426 -4.91 -28.76 6.04
C THR A 426 -6.21 -28.20 6.67
N SER A 427 -6.45 -28.50 7.93
CA SER A 427 -7.58 -27.91 8.65
C SER A 427 -7.29 -26.44 9.05
N PRO A 428 -8.32 -25.59 9.26
CA PRO A 428 -8.15 -24.25 9.79
C PRO A 428 -7.31 -24.19 11.07
N ARG A 429 -7.53 -25.12 12.00
CA ARG A 429 -6.78 -25.20 13.27
C ARG A 429 -5.30 -25.53 13.06
N GLU A 430 -5.01 -26.48 12.21
CA GLU A 430 -3.62 -26.85 11.93
C GLU A 430 -2.87 -25.74 11.21
N ALA A 431 -3.51 -25.08 10.23
CA ALA A 431 -2.96 -23.91 9.55
C ALA A 431 -2.71 -22.74 10.52
N ALA A 432 -3.66 -22.48 11.45
CA ALA A 432 -3.51 -21.45 12.47
C ALA A 432 -2.33 -21.72 13.41
N ARG A 433 -2.17 -22.95 13.89
CA ARG A 433 -1.05 -23.34 14.72
C ARG A 433 0.29 -23.16 14.00
N GLU A 434 0.41 -23.65 12.76
CA GLU A 434 1.62 -23.50 11.96
C GLU A 434 1.97 -22.03 11.71
N PHE A 435 0.96 -21.21 11.40
CA PHE A 435 1.14 -19.77 11.22
C PHE A 435 1.62 -19.08 12.51
N ILE A 436 1.00 -19.37 13.66
CA ILE A 436 1.40 -18.81 14.96
C ILE A 436 2.85 -19.17 15.30
N ASP A 437 3.24 -20.43 15.05
CA ASP A 437 4.61 -20.88 15.28
C ASP A 437 5.61 -20.16 14.35
N GLU A 438 5.27 -19.96 13.09
CA GLU A 438 6.08 -19.20 12.14
C GLU A 438 6.19 -17.73 12.54
N ALA A 439 5.06 -17.10 12.86
CA ALA A 439 4.99 -15.71 13.27
C ALA A 439 5.81 -15.42 14.53
N ASN A 440 5.74 -16.32 15.52
CA ASN A 440 6.52 -16.20 16.75
C ASN A 440 8.04 -16.34 16.51
N ARG A 441 8.47 -17.05 15.46
CA ARG A 441 9.90 -17.10 15.07
C ARG A 441 10.32 -15.81 14.36
N GLU A 442 9.52 -15.36 13.41
CA GLU A 442 9.79 -14.15 12.62
C GLU A 442 9.86 -12.89 13.48
N LEU A 443 8.93 -12.74 14.42
CA LEU A 443 8.90 -11.57 15.34
C LEU A 443 10.07 -11.51 16.34
N ARG A 444 10.87 -12.57 16.48
CA ARG A 444 12.03 -12.63 17.37
C ARG A 444 13.37 -12.50 16.61
N SER A 445 13.32 -12.55 15.28
CA SER A 445 14.51 -12.42 14.42
C SER A 445 14.90 -10.94 14.24
#